data_d33543d6baea7a358a9c514140ac4a72
#
_entry.id   d33543d6baea7a358a9c514140ac4a72
#
_cell.length_a   1.000
_cell.length_b   1.000
_cell.length_c   1.000
_cell.angle_alpha   90.00
_cell.angle_beta   90.00
_cell.angle_gamma   90.00
#
_symmetry.space_group_name_H-M   'P 1'
#
loop_
_entity.id
_entity.type
_entity.pdbx_description
1 polymer ?
#
loop_
_entity_poly.entity_id
_entity_poly.type
_entity_poly.pdbx_seq_one_letter_code
_entity_poly.pdbx_strand_id
1 'polypeptide(L)'
;MIRLRRKTKAVLLENKSSWSKDAKKAWIGGDHPIVVQSMTTTDTADADKTLEQVYALAMAGCEVVRVTCQDARDAASLPQIVARSPVPIVADVHFDHKMALAAIDAGVAKLRLNPGNITDPVKTREVVKLAIERGTPIRIGVNMGSLARDLEDRLGHTPEALVASAL
;
A
#
# COMPACT_ATOMS: atom_id res chain seq x y z
N MET A 1 -26.22 -18.11 13.57
CA MET A 1 -26.02 -18.51 12.16
C MET A 1 -24.64 -17.98 11.74
N ILE A 2 -23.67 -18.88 11.44
CA ILE A 2 -22.33 -18.48 10.97
C ILE A 2 -22.46 -18.02 9.54
N ARG A 3 -22.27 -16.72 9.26
CA ARG A 3 -22.20 -16.24 7.87
C ARG A 3 -20.89 -16.74 7.26
N LEU A 4 -21.00 -17.56 6.21
CA LEU A 4 -19.85 -17.93 5.42
C LEU A 4 -19.18 -16.68 4.84
N ARG A 5 -17.86 -16.59 4.95
CA ARG A 5 -17.09 -15.51 4.34
C ARG A 5 -17.26 -15.53 2.83
N ARG A 6 -17.44 -14.35 2.24
CA ARG A 6 -17.43 -14.18 0.80
C ARG A 6 -16.05 -14.59 0.25
N LYS A 7 -16.04 -15.43 -0.80
CA LYS A 7 -14.80 -15.73 -1.51
C LYS A 7 -14.23 -14.46 -2.16
N THR A 8 -12.98 -14.18 -1.88
CA THR A 8 -12.24 -13.05 -2.47
C THR A 8 -11.29 -13.57 -3.55
N LYS A 9 -10.88 -12.70 -4.47
CA LYS A 9 -9.81 -13.02 -5.43
C LYS A 9 -8.48 -13.11 -4.69
N ALA A 10 -7.62 -14.03 -5.12
CA ALA A 10 -6.24 -14.07 -4.67
C ALA A 10 -5.43 -12.97 -5.38
N VAL A 11 -4.62 -12.23 -4.62
CA VAL A 11 -3.74 -11.17 -5.11
C VAL A 11 -2.31 -11.49 -4.71
N LEU A 12 -1.42 -11.60 -5.69
CA LEU A 12 0.01 -11.80 -5.47
C LEU A 12 0.67 -10.46 -5.12
N LEU A 13 1.47 -10.45 -4.08
CA LEU A 13 2.36 -9.36 -3.71
C LEU A 13 3.81 -9.80 -3.94
N GLU A 14 4.50 -9.08 -4.81
CA GLU A 14 5.92 -9.26 -5.09
C GLU A 14 6.57 -7.93 -5.43
N ASN A 15 7.77 -7.69 -4.93
CA ASN A 15 8.58 -6.54 -5.34
C ASN A 15 8.99 -6.70 -6.81
N LYS A 16 8.80 -5.66 -7.61
CA LYS A 16 9.05 -5.68 -9.06
C LYS A 16 10.40 -5.07 -9.44
N SER A 17 11.38 -5.25 -8.58
CA SER A 17 12.75 -4.85 -8.86
C SER A 17 13.54 -6.02 -9.44
N SER A 18 14.36 -5.75 -10.45
CA SER A 18 15.28 -6.75 -11.02
C SER A 18 16.30 -7.30 -10.01
N TRP A 19 16.50 -6.59 -8.90
CA TRP A 19 17.45 -6.93 -7.82
C TRP A 19 16.82 -7.76 -6.70
N SER A 20 15.48 -7.83 -6.61
CA SER A 20 14.78 -8.53 -5.52
C SER A 20 14.35 -9.96 -5.88
N LYS A 21 15.15 -10.67 -6.67
CA LYS A 21 14.82 -12.03 -7.16
C LYS A 21 14.58 -13.04 -6.04
N ASP A 22 15.21 -12.84 -4.88
CA ASP A 22 15.11 -13.72 -3.72
C ASP A 22 14.11 -13.23 -2.67
N ALA A 23 13.42 -12.12 -2.91
CA ALA A 23 12.41 -11.61 -2.00
C ALA A 23 11.22 -12.58 -1.93
N LYS A 24 10.75 -12.83 -0.72
CA LYS A 24 9.55 -13.64 -0.49
C LYS A 24 8.36 -13.02 -1.22
N LYS A 25 7.43 -13.87 -1.66
CA LYS A 25 6.14 -13.47 -2.21
C LYS A 25 5.06 -13.72 -1.17
N ALA A 26 4.00 -12.93 -1.20
CA ALA A 26 2.85 -13.13 -0.32
C ALA A 26 1.56 -13.13 -1.13
N TRP A 27 0.61 -13.99 -0.77
CA TRP A 27 -0.71 -14.04 -1.38
C TRP A 27 -1.77 -13.54 -0.42
N ILE A 28 -2.61 -12.61 -0.85
CA ILE A 28 -3.73 -12.08 -0.05
C ILE A 28 -5.05 -12.52 -0.68
N GLY A 29 -5.95 -13.03 0.14
CA GLY A 29 -7.29 -13.47 -0.30
C GLY A 29 -7.30 -14.87 -0.90
N GLY A 30 -8.42 -15.23 -1.56
CA GLY A 30 -8.66 -16.59 -2.01
C GLY A 30 -8.69 -17.58 -0.86
N ASP A 31 -8.06 -18.73 -1.06
CA ASP A 31 -7.92 -19.78 -0.05
C ASP A 31 -6.55 -19.72 0.68
N HIS A 32 -5.80 -18.63 0.50
CA HIS A 32 -4.51 -18.43 1.16
C HIS A 32 -4.67 -18.04 2.63
N PRO A 33 -3.70 -18.39 3.50
CA PRO A 33 -3.71 -17.99 4.89
C PRO A 33 -3.63 -16.46 5.06
N ILE A 34 -3.96 -15.99 6.27
CA ILE A 34 -3.85 -14.57 6.60
C ILE A 34 -2.37 -14.18 6.63
N VAL A 35 -2.03 -13.12 5.89
CA VAL A 35 -0.68 -12.56 5.80
C VAL A 35 -0.40 -11.62 6.96
N VAL A 36 0.73 -11.81 7.63
CA VAL A 36 1.20 -10.93 8.70
C VAL A 36 1.87 -9.71 8.11
N GLN A 37 1.29 -8.53 8.35
CA GLN A 37 1.83 -7.24 7.90
C GLN A 37 2.12 -6.32 9.08
N SER A 38 3.27 -5.65 9.04
CA SER A 38 3.61 -4.54 9.93
C SER A 38 4.01 -3.29 9.13
N MET A 39 4.35 -2.22 9.84
CA MET A 39 4.75 -0.94 9.26
C MET A 39 6.01 -0.42 9.93
N THR A 40 6.90 0.18 9.17
CA THR A 40 8.07 0.88 9.73
C THR A 40 7.67 2.18 10.40
N THR A 41 8.48 2.61 11.37
CA THR A 41 8.34 3.88 12.08
C THR A 41 9.51 4.83 11.79
N THR A 42 10.46 4.41 10.96
CA THR A 42 11.60 5.20 10.51
C THR A 42 11.19 6.28 9.50
N ASP A 43 12.02 7.31 9.35
CA ASP A 43 11.93 8.20 8.20
C ASP A 43 12.27 7.39 6.93
N THR A 44 11.33 7.26 6.02
CA THR A 44 11.51 6.45 4.79
C THR A 44 12.61 7.01 3.90
N ALA A 45 12.87 8.32 3.96
CA ALA A 45 13.98 8.95 3.25
C ALA A 45 15.36 8.42 3.69
N ASP A 46 15.48 7.89 4.92
CA ASP A 46 16.65 7.14 5.38
C ASP A 46 16.48 5.66 5.02
N ALA A 47 16.87 5.31 3.80
CA ALA A 47 16.67 3.96 3.26
C ALA A 47 17.40 2.88 4.08
N ASP A 48 18.57 3.16 4.62
CA ASP A 48 19.34 2.16 5.36
C ASP A 48 18.70 1.87 6.73
N LYS A 49 18.29 2.89 7.49
CA LYS A 49 17.53 2.66 8.73
C LYS A 49 16.19 1.99 8.49
N THR A 50 15.51 2.37 7.42
CA THR A 50 14.25 1.73 7.05
C THR A 50 14.45 0.26 6.72
N LEU A 51 15.52 -0.09 5.99
CA LEU A 51 15.87 -1.48 5.70
C LEU A 51 16.25 -2.28 6.95
N GLU A 52 17.00 -1.69 7.89
CA GLU A 52 17.28 -2.34 9.18
C GLU A 52 15.98 -2.76 9.88
N GLN A 53 15.00 -1.87 9.93
CA GLN A 53 13.69 -2.18 10.52
C GLN A 53 12.89 -3.19 9.70
N VAL A 54 12.93 -3.13 8.36
CA VAL A 54 12.31 -4.13 7.48
C VAL A 54 12.90 -5.52 7.73
N TYR A 55 14.23 -5.64 7.86
CA TYR A 55 14.88 -6.92 8.19
C TYR A 55 14.47 -7.42 9.57
N ALA A 56 14.43 -6.56 10.58
CA ALA A 56 14.00 -6.93 11.92
C ALA A 56 12.55 -7.45 11.93
N LEU A 57 11.65 -6.78 11.23
CA LEU A 57 10.26 -7.21 11.07
C LEU A 57 10.14 -8.54 10.33
N ALA A 58 10.89 -8.73 9.25
CA ALA A 58 10.90 -9.99 8.49
C ALA A 58 11.41 -11.16 9.33
N MET A 59 12.46 -10.95 10.14
CA MET A 59 13.00 -11.96 11.06
C MET A 59 12.01 -12.30 12.19
N ALA A 60 11.18 -11.34 12.59
CA ALA A 60 10.09 -11.56 13.56
C ALA A 60 8.86 -12.28 12.95
N GLY A 61 8.90 -12.65 11.67
CA GLY A 61 7.82 -13.38 10.98
C GLY A 61 6.87 -12.50 10.17
N CYS A 62 7.18 -11.22 9.97
CA CYS A 62 6.39 -10.36 9.11
C CYS A 62 6.58 -10.78 7.64
N GLU A 63 5.48 -10.96 6.93
CA GLU A 63 5.47 -11.43 5.54
C GLU A 63 5.36 -10.29 4.53
N VAL A 64 4.88 -9.13 4.97
CA VAL A 64 4.72 -7.90 4.17
C VAL A 64 5.03 -6.71 5.06
N VAL A 65 5.84 -5.76 4.59
CA VAL A 65 6.15 -4.53 5.33
C VAL A 65 5.62 -3.30 4.59
N ARG A 66 4.96 -2.41 5.32
CA ARG A 66 4.47 -1.13 4.81
C ARG A 66 5.41 0.00 5.24
N VAL A 67 5.77 0.84 4.29
CA VAL A 67 6.54 2.07 4.49
C VAL A 67 5.72 3.27 4.05
N THR A 68 5.92 4.43 4.67
CA THR A 68 5.28 5.69 4.22
C THR A 68 5.93 6.18 2.92
N CYS A 69 5.18 6.93 2.12
CA CYS A 69 5.68 7.69 0.98
C CYS A 69 4.92 9.00 0.91
N GLN A 70 5.41 10.00 1.64
CA GLN A 70 4.73 11.28 1.83
C GLN A 70 5.27 12.37 0.91
N ASP A 71 6.55 12.34 0.61
CA ASP A 71 7.23 13.34 -0.18
C ASP A 71 8.24 12.74 -1.19
N ALA A 72 8.90 13.63 -1.95
CA ALA A 72 9.85 13.22 -2.97
C ALA A 72 11.12 12.54 -2.41
N ARG A 73 11.50 12.79 -1.15
CA ARG A 73 12.65 12.16 -0.50
C ARG A 73 12.32 10.71 -0.18
N ASP A 74 11.12 10.46 0.36
CA ASP A 74 10.61 9.11 0.56
C ASP A 74 10.56 8.34 -0.75
N ALA A 75 9.99 8.95 -1.80
CA ALA A 75 9.88 8.32 -3.11
C ALA A 75 11.26 7.98 -3.71
N ALA A 76 12.27 8.84 -3.52
CA ALA A 76 13.63 8.63 -4.00
C ALA A 76 14.35 7.46 -3.30
N SER A 77 13.99 7.12 -2.07
CA SER A 77 14.55 6.00 -1.31
C SER A 77 13.93 4.64 -1.66
N LEU A 78 12.68 4.64 -2.17
CA LEU A 78 11.93 3.41 -2.45
C LEU A 78 12.67 2.41 -3.36
N PRO A 79 13.34 2.81 -4.46
CA PRO A 79 14.06 1.85 -5.30
C PRO A 79 15.09 1.04 -4.52
N GLN A 80 15.84 1.67 -3.62
CA GLN A 80 16.82 0.99 -2.78
C GLN A 80 16.15 0.07 -1.76
N ILE A 81 15.07 0.53 -1.12
CA ILE A 81 14.31 -0.26 -0.15
C ILE A 81 13.70 -1.50 -0.82
N VAL A 82 13.04 -1.32 -1.95
CA VAL A 82 12.40 -2.41 -2.71
C VAL A 82 13.43 -3.43 -3.19
N ALA A 83 14.57 -2.96 -3.69
CA ALA A 83 15.61 -3.84 -4.23
C ALA A 83 16.25 -4.74 -3.16
N ARG A 84 16.40 -4.24 -1.93
CA ARG A 84 17.10 -4.92 -0.83
C ARG A 84 16.16 -5.59 0.18
N SER A 85 14.86 -5.34 0.10
CA SER A 85 13.90 -5.92 1.05
C SER A 85 13.74 -7.43 0.88
N PRO A 86 13.80 -8.23 1.97
CA PRO A 86 13.55 -9.67 1.93
C PRO A 86 12.07 -10.04 1.79
N VAL A 87 11.16 -9.07 1.92
CA VAL A 87 9.70 -9.25 1.88
C VAL A 87 9.04 -8.19 0.99
N PRO A 88 7.82 -8.43 0.49
CA PRO A 88 7.09 -7.44 -0.28
C PRO A 88 6.92 -6.11 0.46
N ILE A 89 7.20 -5.00 -0.24
CA ILE A 89 7.02 -3.63 0.27
C ILE A 89 5.70 -3.05 -0.21
N VAL A 90 4.96 -2.45 0.72
CA VAL A 90 3.75 -1.67 0.45
C VAL A 90 4.06 -0.19 0.67
N ALA A 91 3.87 0.65 -0.34
CA ALA A 91 3.95 2.09 -0.17
C ALA A 91 2.60 2.66 0.29
N ASP A 92 2.62 3.39 1.39
CA ASP A 92 1.47 4.11 1.95
C ASP A 92 1.53 5.56 1.51
N VAL A 93 0.75 5.89 0.49
CA VAL A 93 0.71 7.24 -0.10
C VAL A 93 -0.52 7.97 0.42
N HIS A 94 -0.30 9.19 0.95
CA HIS A 94 -1.36 9.91 1.63
C HIS A 94 -1.96 11.05 0.80
N PHE A 95 -1.15 11.92 0.15
CA PHE A 95 -1.67 13.20 -0.36
C PHE A 95 -1.36 13.46 -1.84
N ASP A 96 -0.22 13.03 -2.36
CA ASP A 96 0.21 13.37 -3.72
C ASP A 96 0.23 12.14 -4.63
N HIS A 97 -0.57 12.20 -5.71
CA HIS A 97 -0.60 11.16 -6.74
C HIS A 97 0.77 10.92 -7.38
N LYS A 98 1.66 11.94 -7.45
CA LYS A 98 3.02 11.78 -7.98
C LYS A 98 3.85 10.80 -7.14
N MET A 99 3.62 10.77 -5.83
CA MET A 99 4.27 9.79 -4.95
C MET A 99 3.76 8.37 -5.24
N ALA A 100 2.48 8.24 -5.58
CA ALA A 100 1.93 6.96 -6.00
C ALA A 100 2.55 6.46 -7.31
N LEU A 101 2.71 7.35 -8.31
CA LEU A 101 3.37 7.02 -9.57
C LEU A 101 4.83 6.63 -9.34
N ALA A 102 5.58 7.40 -8.57
CA ALA A 102 6.98 7.11 -8.23
C ALA A 102 7.12 5.78 -7.47
N ALA A 103 6.22 5.48 -6.54
CA ALA A 103 6.23 4.20 -5.82
C ALA A 103 5.98 3.00 -6.76
N ILE A 104 5.05 3.14 -7.73
CA ILE A 104 4.82 2.10 -8.74
C ILE A 104 6.08 1.88 -9.59
N ASP A 105 6.71 2.96 -10.05
CA ASP A 105 7.94 2.89 -10.86
C ASP A 105 9.13 2.33 -10.07
N ALA A 106 9.19 2.58 -8.75
CA ALA A 106 10.15 1.95 -7.85
C ALA A 106 9.93 0.43 -7.69
N GLY A 107 8.79 -0.09 -8.16
CA GLY A 107 8.49 -1.53 -8.17
C GLY A 107 7.95 -2.07 -6.84
N VAL A 108 7.25 -1.25 -6.06
CA VAL A 108 6.60 -1.72 -4.83
C VAL A 108 5.58 -2.83 -5.11
N ALA A 109 5.45 -3.76 -4.18
CA ALA A 109 4.55 -4.90 -4.31
C ALA A 109 3.06 -4.51 -4.26
N LYS A 110 2.73 -3.40 -3.62
CA LYS A 110 1.37 -2.88 -3.48
C LYS A 110 1.38 -1.41 -3.11
N LEU A 111 0.38 -0.66 -3.56
CA LEU A 111 0.05 0.65 -3.03
C LEU A 111 -1.06 0.57 -1.96
N ARG A 112 -1.01 1.45 -0.98
CA ARG A 112 -2.16 1.85 -0.18
C ARG A 112 -2.48 3.30 -0.49
N LEU A 113 -3.71 3.56 -0.92
CA LEU A 113 -4.22 4.91 -1.17
C LEU A 113 -5.40 5.20 -0.25
N ASN A 114 -5.49 6.45 0.20
CA ASN A 114 -6.66 6.95 0.89
C ASN A 114 -7.48 7.81 -0.09
N PRO A 115 -8.69 7.39 -0.47
CA PRO A 115 -9.51 8.11 -1.46
C PRO A 115 -9.93 9.50 -0.97
N GLY A 116 -10.03 9.72 0.34
CA GLY A 116 -10.31 11.03 0.91
C GLY A 116 -9.19 12.06 0.71
N ASN A 117 -7.98 11.61 0.35
CA ASN A 117 -6.82 12.50 0.17
C ASN A 117 -6.47 12.74 -1.31
N ILE A 118 -6.90 11.84 -2.21
CA ILE A 118 -6.68 11.98 -3.67
C ILE A 118 -8.07 12.04 -4.33
N THR A 119 -8.67 13.21 -4.31
CA THR A 119 -10.05 13.42 -4.75
C THR A 119 -10.18 13.78 -6.24
N ASP A 120 -9.07 14.11 -6.92
CA ASP A 120 -9.07 14.46 -8.34
C ASP A 120 -9.19 13.18 -9.21
N PRO A 121 -10.29 13.03 -9.98
CA PRO A 121 -10.51 11.82 -10.78
C PRO A 121 -9.49 11.63 -11.90
N VAL A 122 -8.89 12.72 -12.41
CA VAL A 122 -7.86 12.64 -13.46
C VAL A 122 -6.59 12.02 -12.89
N LYS A 123 -6.12 12.53 -11.76
CA LYS A 123 -4.95 12.03 -11.04
C LYS A 123 -5.13 10.58 -10.59
N THR A 124 -6.34 10.26 -10.10
CA THR A 124 -6.67 8.87 -9.72
C THR A 124 -6.57 7.94 -10.93
N ARG A 125 -7.09 8.34 -12.10
CA ARG A 125 -7.01 7.53 -13.33
C ARG A 125 -5.57 7.31 -13.79
N GLU A 126 -4.70 8.32 -13.68
CA GLU A 126 -3.27 8.18 -14.01
C GLU A 126 -2.61 7.09 -13.14
N VAL A 127 -2.84 7.13 -11.83
CA VAL A 127 -2.30 6.13 -10.90
C VAL A 127 -2.84 4.74 -11.23
N VAL A 128 -4.15 4.60 -11.43
CA VAL A 128 -4.78 3.32 -11.76
C VAL A 128 -4.25 2.76 -13.09
N LYS A 129 -4.10 3.61 -14.11
CA LYS A 129 -3.55 3.20 -15.41
C LYS A 129 -2.15 2.63 -15.26
N LEU A 130 -1.25 3.37 -14.61
CA LEU A 130 0.12 2.90 -14.38
C LEU A 130 0.16 1.63 -13.51
N ALA A 131 -0.70 1.55 -12.48
CA ALA A 131 -0.79 0.37 -11.63
C ALA A 131 -1.22 -0.88 -12.42
N ILE A 132 -2.16 -0.73 -13.37
CA ILE A 132 -2.58 -1.82 -14.27
C ILE A 132 -1.41 -2.22 -15.19
N GLU A 133 -0.75 -1.25 -15.82
CA GLU A 133 0.38 -1.49 -16.73
C GLU A 133 1.53 -2.24 -16.03
N ARG A 134 1.81 -1.89 -14.78
CA ARG A 134 2.85 -2.51 -13.96
C ARG A 134 2.36 -3.74 -13.17
N GLY A 135 1.05 -4.02 -13.18
CA GLY A 135 0.43 -5.09 -12.40
C GLY A 135 0.61 -4.87 -10.89
N THR A 136 0.58 -3.63 -10.40
CA THR A 136 0.73 -3.29 -8.98
C THR A 136 -0.65 -3.19 -8.33
N PRO A 137 -1.00 -4.06 -7.37
CA PRO A 137 -2.27 -4.01 -6.67
C PRO A 137 -2.43 -2.73 -5.86
N ILE A 138 -3.66 -2.22 -5.78
CA ILE A 138 -4.01 -1.06 -4.96
C ILE A 138 -4.92 -1.50 -3.82
N ARG A 139 -4.58 -1.09 -2.59
CA ARG A 139 -5.48 -1.15 -1.43
C ARG A 139 -6.11 0.21 -1.21
N ILE A 140 -7.43 0.27 -1.19
CA ILE A 140 -8.19 1.44 -0.77
C ILE A 140 -8.29 1.41 0.75
N GLY A 141 -7.67 2.39 1.42
CA GLY A 141 -7.61 2.48 2.87
C GLY A 141 -8.33 3.72 3.36
N VAL A 142 -9.62 3.59 3.69
CA VAL A 142 -10.43 4.68 4.26
C VAL A 142 -10.15 4.88 5.74
N ASN A 143 -10.38 6.11 6.21
CA ASN A 143 -10.17 6.51 7.58
C ASN A 143 -11.20 7.58 7.95
N MET A 144 -11.76 7.53 9.16
CA MET A 144 -12.73 8.51 9.67
C MET A 144 -12.19 9.96 9.62
N GLY A 145 -10.91 10.16 9.96
CA GLY A 145 -10.28 11.49 9.97
C GLY A 145 -10.00 12.08 8.59
N SER A 146 -10.33 11.39 7.51
CA SER A 146 -10.12 11.83 6.12
C SER A 146 -11.33 11.62 5.22
N LEU A 147 -12.53 11.58 5.81
CA LEU A 147 -13.77 11.60 5.04
C LEU A 147 -13.88 12.91 4.24
N ALA A 148 -14.40 12.82 3.02
CA ALA A 148 -14.77 14.00 2.27
C ALA A 148 -15.90 14.75 3.00
N ARG A 149 -15.84 16.08 3.03
CA ARG A 149 -16.79 16.91 3.80
C ARG A 149 -18.25 16.64 3.44
N ASP A 150 -18.55 16.46 2.15
CA ASP A 150 -19.89 16.13 1.68
C ASP A 150 -20.41 14.79 2.21
N LEU A 151 -19.53 13.81 2.40
CA LEU A 151 -19.88 12.53 3.02
C LEU A 151 -20.04 12.66 4.54
N GLU A 152 -19.17 13.43 5.17
CA GLU A 152 -19.25 13.71 6.61
C GLU A 152 -20.55 14.47 6.95
N ASP A 153 -20.92 15.50 6.17
CA ASP A 153 -22.14 16.28 6.35
C ASP A 153 -23.42 15.45 6.16
N ARG A 154 -23.40 14.47 5.23
CA ARG A 154 -24.55 13.63 4.91
C ARG A 154 -24.72 12.41 5.80
N LEU A 155 -23.62 11.77 6.18
CA LEU A 155 -23.62 10.46 6.83
C LEU A 155 -22.97 10.48 8.21
N GLY A 156 -22.33 11.59 8.59
CA GLY A 156 -21.56 11.68 9.83
C GLY A 156 -20.37 10.70 9.87
N HIS A 157 -19.84 10.50 11.07
CA HIS A 157 -18.75 9.54 11.30
C HIS A 157 -19.31 8.12 11.50
N THR A 158 -19.82 7.52 10.44
CA THR A 158 -20.48 6.20 10.48
C THR A 158 -19.73 5.16 9.62
N PRO A 159 -19.94 3.86 9.84
CA PRO A 159 -19.43 2.81 8.95
C PRO A 159 -19.90 2.99 7.50
N GLU A 160 -21.13 3.46 7.30
CA GLU A 160 -21.72 3.75 5.99
C GLU A 160 -20.95 4.84 5.25
N ALA A 161 -20.50 5.89 5.95
CA ALA A 161 -19.66 6.95 5.40
C ALA A 161 -18.31 6.39 4.93
N LEU A 162 -17.70 5.48 5.69
CA LEU A 162 -16.46 4.82 5.28
C LEU A 162 -16.64 3.96 4.02
N VAL A 163 -17.75 3.22 3.92
CA VAL A 163 -18.07 2.44 2.73
C VAL A 163 -18.27 3.35 1.52
N ALA A 164 -19.05 4.43 1.68
CA ALA A 164 -19.27 5.39 0.60
C ALA A 164 -17.96 6.08 0.15
N SER A 165 -17.04 6.33 1.08
CA SER A 165 -15.72 6.91 0.76
C SER A 165 -14.81 5.93 -0.01
N ALA A 166 -15.05 4.62 0.12
CA ALA A 166 -14.23 3.60 -0.53
C ALA A 166 -14.72 3.24 -1.95
N LEU A 167 -15.97 3.57 -2.28
CA LEU A 167 -16.62 3.26 -3.55
C LEU A 167 -16.50 4.40 -4.57
#